data_85df5d667ab2cf084907cab04590ef67
#
_entry.id   85df5d667ab2cf084907cab04590ef67
#
_cell.length_a   1.000
_cell.length_b   1.000
_cell.length_c   1.000
_cell.angle_alpha   90.00
_cell.angle_beta   90.00
_cell.angle_gamma   90.00
#
_symmetry.space_group_name_H-M   'P 1'
#
loop_
_entity.id
_entity.type
_entity.pdbx_description
1 polymer ?
#
loop_
_entity_poly.entity_id
_entity_poly.type
_entity_poly.pdbx_seq_one_letter_code
_entity_poly.pdbx_strand_id
1 'polypeptide(L)'
;MKVVVDTNVVISGVFFGGYPRQILEAVVREKITACATMEIISEYDGIIEEMIQRKQGNLRKDILSPFIAELELIEKNTQLTVCRDSDDDKFIACAVDAKALYIISGDKDLLDIREYQDIKIITAADFSKQYLSQ
;
A
#
# COMPACT_ATOMS: atom_id res chain seq x y z
N MET A 1 -14.30 0.11 3.17
CA MET A 1 -13.64 0.31 1.87
C MET A 1 -12.31 -0.42 1.86
N LYS A 2 -12.11 -1.28 0.87
CA LYS A 2 -10.86 -2.04 0.75
C LYS A 2 -9.92 -1.38 -0.22
N VAL A 3 -8.65 -1.29 0.16
CA VAL A 3 -7.58 -0.69 -0.65
C VAL A 3 -6.35 -1.60 -0.63
N VAL A 4 -5.49 -1.44 -1.62
CA VAL A 4 -4.15 -2.02 -1.62
C VAL A 4 -3.16 -0.87 -1.60
N VAL A 5 -2.14 -0.98 -0.77
CA VAL A 5 -1.15 0.11 -0.59
C VAL A 5 0.18 -0.34 -1.18
N ASP A 6 0.69 0.44 -2.13
CA ASP A 6 2.00 0.20 -2.72
C ASP A 6 3.10 0.33 -1.65
N THR A 7 4.12 -0.50 -1.78
CA THR A 7 5.23 -0.56 -0.83
C THR A 7 5.87 0.80 -0.58
N ASN A 8 6.04 1.61 -1.63
CA ASN A 8 6.66 2.93 -1.46
C ASN A 8 5.81 3.87 -0.60
N VAL A 9 4.49 3.75 -0.64
CA VAL A 9 3.60 4.52 0.22
C VAL A 9 3.76 4.06 1.68
N VAL A 10 3.85 2.76 1.91
CA VAL A 10 4.08 2.23 3.26
C VAL A 10 5.41 2.73 3.81
N ILE A 11 6.47 2.64 3.02
CA ILE A 11 7.80 3.12 3.42
C ILE A 11 7.75 4.61 3.77
N SER A 12 7.15 5.43 2.90
CA SER A 12 7.04 6.87 3.15
C SER A 12 6.25 7.17 4.41
N GLY A 13 5.19 6.41 4.66
CA GLY A 13 4.36 6.59 5.84
C GLY A 13 5.07 6.20 7.13
N VAL A 14 5.92 5.18 7.08
CA VAL A 14 6.70 4.74 8.25
C VAL A 14 7.80 5.75 8.59
N PHE A 15 8.52 6.25 7.58
CA PHE A 15 9.74 7.02 7.81
C PHE A 15 9.57 8.54 7.72
N PHE A 16 8.64 9.04 6.91
CA PHE A 16 8.60 10.46 6.58
C PHE A 16 7.33 11.18 6.99
N GLY A 17 6.24 10.48 7.21
CA GLY A 17 4.99 11.13 7.59
C GLY A 17 4.15 11.61 6.40
N GLY A 18 3.45 12.74 6.56
CA GLY A 18 2.62 13.32 5.50
C GLY A 18 1.40 12.48 5.13
N TYR A 19 0.93 12.62 3.89
CA TYR A 19 -0.23 11.87 3.42
C TYR A 19 -0.04 10.36 3.48
N PRO A 20 1.12 9.79 3.13
CA PRO A 20 1.32 8.37 3.32
C PRO A 20 1.09 7.90 4.76
N ARG A 21 1.54 8.67 5.75
CA ARG A 21 1.31 8.36 7.16
C ARG A 21 -0.17 8.38 7.49
N GLN A 22 -0.92 9.32 6.93
CA GLN A 22 -2.38 9.39 7.14
C GLN A 22 -3.08 8.13 6.65
N ILE A 23 -2.61 7.56 5.54
CA ILE A 23 -3.13 6.29 5.02
C ILE A 23 -2.90 5.17 6.05
N LEU A 24 -1.67 5.04 6.56
CA LEU A 24 -1.35 4.00 7.53
C LEU A 24 -2.16 4.17 8.81
N GLU A 25 -2.30 5.39 9.29
CA GLU A 25 -3.10 5.68 10.49
C GLU A 25 -4.58 5.35 10.28
N ALA A 26 -5.12 5.61 9.09
CA ALA A 26 -6.49 5.27 8.77
C ALA A 26 -6.73 3.76 8.80
N VAL A 27 -5.76 2.98 8.36
CA VAL A 27 -5.81 1.50 8.43
C VAL A 27 -5.77 1.06 9.90
N VAL A 28 -4.85 1.60 10.68
CA VAL A 28 -4.71 1.25 12.10
C VAL A 28 -5.99 1.60 12.88
N ARG A 29 -6.64 2.70 12.52
CA ARG A 29 -7.88 3.12 13.15
C ARG A 29 -9.13 2.47 12.56
N GLU A 30 -8.94 1.52 11.65
CA GLU A 30 -10.02 0.77 11.03
C GLU A 30 -11.00 1.64 10.23
N LYS A 31 -10.55 2.78 9.73
CA LYS A 31 -11.36 3.63 8.85
C LYS A 31 -11.41 3.09 7.44
N ILE A 32 -10.34 2.43 7.01
CA ILE A 32 -10.25 1.72 5.74
C ILE A 32 -9.60 0.37 6.01
N THR A 33 -9.82 -0.59 5.11
CA THR A 33 -9.19 -1.91 5.19
C THR A 33 -8.13 -2.02 4.11
N ALA A 34 -6.88 -2.22 4.53
CA ALA A 34 -5.80 -2.49 3.59
C ALA A 34 -5.66 -3.99 3.41
N CYS A 35 -5.54 -4.43 2.16
CA CYS A 35 -5.43 -5.83 1.79
C CYS A 35 -4.04 -6.11 1.26
N ALA A 36 -3.50 -7.29 1.57
CA ALA A 36 -2.18 -7.68 1.08
C ALA A 36 -2.05 -9.19 1.02
N THR A 37 -1.33 -9.68 0.01
CA THR A 37 -0.89 -11.07 -0.03
C THR A 37 0.36 -11.25 0.83
N MET A 38 0.73 -12.48 1.11
CA MET A 38 1.99 -12.75 1.84
C MET A 38 3.20 -12.20 1.08
N GLU A 39 3.18 -12.26 -0.24
CA GLU A 39 4.24 -11.68 -1.06
C GLU A 39 4.39 -10.18 -0.81
N ILE A 40 3.29 -9.45 -0.77
CA ILE A 40 3.29 -8.01 -0.53
C ILE A 40 3.75 -7.70 0.91
N ILE A 41 3.25 -8.45 1.89
CA ILE A 41 3.66 -8.26 3.30
C ILE A 41 5.15 -8.49 3.45
N SER A 42 5.68 -9.54 2.83
CA SER A 42 7.11 -9.82 2.86
C SER A 42 7.93 -8.71 2.23
N GLU A 43 7.41 -8.10 1.16
CA GLU A 43 8.09 -6.96 0.54
C GLU A 43 8.10 -5.75 1.46
N TYR A 44 6.97 -5.43 2.11
CA TYR A 44 6.92 -4.33 3.09
C TYR A 44 7.99 -4.52 4.16
N ASP A 45 8.00 -5.69 4.76
CA ASP A 45 8.89 -6.00 5.87
C ASP A 45 10.35 -6.00 5.44
N GLY A 46 10.65 -6.63 4.31
CA GLY A 46 12.02 -6.76 3.81
C GLY A 46 12.66 -5.42 3.46
N ILE A 47 11.91 -4.55 2.77
CA ILE A 47 12.44 -3.25 2.36
C ILE A 47 12.60 -2.34 3.58
N ILE A 48 11.67 -2.37 4.51
CA ILE A 48 11.76 -1.57 5.73
C ILE A 48 12.96 -2.00 6.57
N GLU A 49 13.18 -3.31 6.74
CA GLU A 49 14.35 -3.82 7.44
C GLU A 49 15.65 -3.38 6.76
N GLU A 50 15.71 -3.46 5.44
CA GLU A 50 16.87 -3.00 4.69
C GLU A 50 17.15 -1.51 4.92
N MET A 51 16.13 -0.68 4.90
CA MET A 51 16.28 0.76 5.14
C MET A 51 16.73 1.06 6.56
N ILE A 52 16.23 0.32 7.54
CA ILE A 52 16.65 0.47 8.94
C ILE A 52 18.14 0.18 9.08
N GLN A 53 18.61 -0.90 8.50
CA GLN A 53 20.01 -1.28 8.56
C GLN A 53 20.92 -0.23 7.92
N ARG A 54 20.49 0.38 6.83
CA ARG A 54 21.29 1.39 6.12
C ARG A 54 21.35 2.72 6.84
N LYS A 55 20.31 3.12 7.55
CA LYS A 55 20.20 4.48 8.11
C LYS A 55 20.53 4.61 9.58
N GLN A 56 20.76 3.53 10.28
CA GLN A 56 21.23 3.51 11.66
C GLN A 56 20.48 4.41 12.65
N GLY A 57 19.38 3.95 13.18
CA GLY A 57 18.73 4.62 14.28
C GLY A 57 17.64 5.57 13.88
N ASN A 58 16.93 6.26 14.57
CA ASN A 58 15.90 7.28 14.37
C ASN A 58 14.82 6.97 13.34
N LEU A 59 14.47 5.71 13.16
CA LEU A 59 13.41 5.36 12.25
C LEU A 59 12.14 5.08 13.02
N ARG A 60 11.07 5.75 12.62
CA ARG A 60 9.78 5.59 13.23
C ARG A 60 9.13 4.29 12.80
N LYS A 61 9.35 3.23 13.57
CA LYS A 61 8.71 1.94 13.35
C LYS A 61 7.37 1.81 14.06
N ASP A 62 7.02 2.81 14.86
CA ASP A 62 5.89 2.72 15.79
C ASP A 62 4.57 2.34 15.13
N ILE A 63 4.39 2.72 13.85
CA ILE A 63 3.15 2.43 13.12
C ILE A 63 3.19 1.12 12.34
N LEU A 64 4.39 0.57 12.07
CA LEU A 64 4.50 -0.58 11.16
C LEU A 64 3.81 -1.83 11.71
N SER A 65 4.09 -2.22 12.96
CA SER A 65 3.46 -3.40 13.54
C SER A 65 1.94 -3.29 13.64
N PRO A 66 1.39 -2.17 14.13
CA PRO A 66 -0.07 -2.00 14.12
C PRO A 66 -0.66 -2.04 12.70
N PHE A 67 0.04 -1.43 11.74
CA PHE A 67 -0.42 -1.45 10.34
C PHE A 67 -0.49 -2.88 9.81
N ILE A 68 0.59 -3.65 9.97
CA ILE A 68 0.63 -5.03 9.48
C ILE A 68 -0.43 -5.89 10.20
N ALA A 69 -0.64 -5.66 11.49
CA ALA A 69 -1.63 -6.41 12.27
C ALA A 69 -3.06 -6.20 11.74
N GLU A 70 -3.34 -5.05 11.14
CA GLU A 70 -4.67 -4.71 10.62
C GLU A 70 -4.87 -5.11 9.16
N LEU A 71 -3.83 -5.63 8.48
CA LEU A 71 -3.98 -6.04 7.09
C LEU A 71 -4.92 -7.22 6.95
N GLU A 72 -5.80 -7.16 5.95
CA GLU A 72 -6.58 -8.33 5.54
C GLU A 72 -5.71 -9.17 4.62
N LEU A 73 -5.39 -10.38 5.05
CA LEU A 73 -4.57 -11.29 4.25
C LEU A 73 -5.39 -11.86 3.10
N ILE A 74 -4.88 -11.70 1.90
CA ILE A 74 -5.54 -12.15 0.67
C ILE A 74 -4.78 -13.32 0.07
N GLU A 75 -5.49 -14.39 -0.24
CA GLU A 75 -4.93 -15.52 -0.96
C GLU A 75 -4.75 -15.16 -2.42
N LYS A 76 -3.54 -15.43 -2.96
CA LYS A 76 -3.23 -15.12 -4.35
C LYS A 76 -3.89 -16.12 -5.28
N ASN A 77 -4.76 -15.65 -6.16
CA ASN A 77 -5.43 -16.46 -7.19
C ASN A 77 -5.17 -15.96 -8.60
N THR A 78 -4.94 -14.66 -8.76
CA THR A 78 -4.84 -14.00 -10.05
C THR A 78 -3.38 -13.79 -10.45
N GLN A 79 -3.05 -14.12 -11.70
CA GLN A 79 -1.77 -13.74 -12.31
C GLN A 79 -2.04 -12.79 -13.46
N LEU A 80 -1.30 -11.68 -13.48
CA LEU A 80 -1.47 -10.62 -14.47
C LEU A 80 -0.13 -10.19 -15.05
N THR A 81 -0.17 -9.72 -16.30
CA THR A 81 0.94 -9.07 -16.96
C THR A 81 0.42 -7.76 -17.56
N VAL A 82 0.22 -6.76 -16.72
CA VAL A 82 -0.39 -5.48 -17.09
C VAL A 82 0.60 -4.33 -17.02
N CYS A 83 1.45 -4.34 -15.99
CA CYS A 83 2.34 -3.23 -15.68
C CYS A 83 3.60 -3.29 -16.53
N ARG A 84 4.14 -2.11 -16.84
CA ARG A 84 5.41 -1.96 -17.51
C ARG A 84 6.53 -2.64 -16.73
N ASP A 85 6.52 -2.45 -15.41
CA ASP A 85 7.36 -3.18 -14.47
C ASP A 85 6.55 -4.34 -13.91
N SER A 86 6.97 -5.57 -14.19
CA SER A 86 6.25 -6.78 -13.76
C SER A 86 6.15 -6.90 -12.23
N ASP A 87 7.05 -6.26 -11.49
CA ASP A 87 6.97 -6.28 -10.03
C ASP A 87 5.73 -5.54 -9.49
N ASP A 88 5.14 -4.66 -10.29
CA ASP A 88 3.95 -3.92 -9.88
C ASP A 88 2.66 -4.72 -10.10
N ASP A 89 2.70 -5.77 -10.91
CA ASP A 89 1.51 -6.59 -11.20
C ASP A 89 0.90 -7.22 -9.94
N LYS A 90 1.72 -7.51 -8.94
CA LYS A 90 1.21 -8.12 -7.70
C LYS A 90 0.22 -7.25 -6.95
N PHE A 91 0.34 -5.92 -7.06
CA PHE A 91 -0.60 -5.00 -6.42
C PHE A 91 -1.95 -5.02 -7.11
N ILE A 92 -1.95 -5.03 -8.45
CA ILE A 92 -3.19 -5.12 -9.23
C ILE A 92 -3.86 -6.48 -8.99
N ALA A 93 -3.08 -7.56 -9.03
CA ALA A 93 -3.61 -8.91 -8.78
C ALA A 93 -4.22 -9.02 -7.39
N CYS A 94 -3.56 -8.46 -6.37
CA CYS A 94 -4.10 -8.44 -5.02
C CYS A 94 -5.41 -7.65 -4.96
N ALA A 95 -5.48 -6.51 -5.61
CA ALA A 95 -6.69 -5.70 -5.63
C ALA A 95 -7.86 -6.43 -6.30
N VAL A 96 -7.58 -7.17 -7.37
CA VAL A 96 -8.58 -8.01 -8.03
C VAL A 96 -9.08 -9.09 -7.07
N ASP A 97 -8.16 -9.84 -6.46
CA ASP A 97 -8.52 -10.95 -5.56
C ASP A 97 -9.23 -10.46 -4.30
N ALA A 98 -8.88 -9.29 -3.81
CA ALA A 98 -9.49 -8.69 -2.61
C ALA A 98 -10.80 -7.96 -2.93
N LYS A 99 -11.10 -7.70 -4.19
CA LYS A 99 -12.20 -6.83 -4.61
C LYS A 99 -12.04 -5.43 -4.03
N ALA A 100 -10.81 -4.94 -4.04
CA ALA A 100 -10.49 -3.60 -3.56
C ALA A 100 -10.97 -2.55 -4.54
N LEU A 101 -11.28 -1.36 -4.03
CA LEU A 101 -11.72 -0.24 -4.86
C LEU A 101 -10.56 0.62 -5.35
N TYR A 102 -9.47 0.66 -4.59
CA TYR A 102 -8.32 1.52 -4.88
C TYR A 102 -7.00 0.82 -4.67
N ILE A 103 -6.03 1.23 -5.48
CA ILE A 103 -4.60 1.01 -5.20
C ILE A 103 -4.02 2.38 -4.92
N ILE A 104 -3.40 2.54 -3.76
CA ILE A 104 -2.79 3.80 -3.35
C ILE A 104 -1.30 3.71 -3.66
N SER A 105 -0.82 4.56 -4.56
CA SER A 105 0.56 4.50 -5.08
C SER A 105 1.09 5.87 -5.44
N GLY A 106 2.39 6.03 -5.36
CA GLY A 106 3.09 7.19 -5.92
C GLY A 106 3.91 6.84 -7.15
N ASP A 107 3.86 5.57 -7.58
CA ASP A 107 4.63 5.11 -8.74
C ASP A 107 3.95 5.54 -10.03
N LYS A 108 4.71 6.22 -10.90
CA LYS A 108 4.19 6.73 -12.15
C LYS A 108 3.64 5.62 -13.05
N ASP A 109 4.30 4.48 -13.10
CA ASP A 109 3.86 3.38 -13.96
C ASP A 109 2.50 2.84 -13.55
N LEU A 110 2.24 2.74 -12.25
CA LEU A 110 0.92 2.37 -11.75
C LEU A 110 -0.10 3.49 -11.97
N LEU A 111 0.26 4.71 -11.66
CA LEU A 111 -0.64 5.87 -11.81
C LEU A 111 -1.05 6.09 -13.28
N ASP A 112 -0.17 5.80 -14.23
CA ASP A 112 -0.47 5.95 -15.66
C ASP A 112 -1.54 4.96 -16.13
N ILE A 113 -1.71 3.84 -15.46
CA ILE A 113 -2.80 2.88 -15.76
C ILE A 113 -4.15 3.49 -15.42
N ARG A 114 -4.24 4.30 -14.37
CA ARG A 114 -5.43 5.00 -13.88
C ARG A 114 -6.51 4.09 -13.32
N GLU A 115 -6.93 3.10 -14.06
CA GLU A 115 -8.02 2.22 -13.65
C GLU A 115 -7.85 0.85 -14.30
N TYR A 116 -8.13 -0.20 -13.55
CA TYR A 116 -8.12 -1.56 -14.03
C TYR A 116 -9.33 -2.29 -13.44
N GLN A 117 -10.29 -2.70 -14.29
CA GLN A 117 -11.48 -3.45 -13.88
C GLN A 117 -12.18 -2.80 -12.67
N ASP A 118 -12.54 -1.56 -12.73
CA ASP A 118 -13.18 -0.81 -11.65
C ASP A 118 -12.28 -0.53 -10.44
N ILE A 119 -11.01 -0.94 -10.46
CA ILE A 119 -10.03 -0.60 -9.44
C ILE A 119 -9.32 0.67 -9.88
N LYS A 120 -9.41 1.73 -9.09
CA LYS A 120 -8.78 3.00 -9.41
C LYS A 120 -7.43 3.11 -8.72
N ILE A 121 -6.46 3.69 -9.41
CA ILE A 121 -5.13 3.91 -8.87
C ILE A 121 -5.01 5.40 -8.54
N ILE A 122 -4.66 5.70 -7.28
CA ILE A 122 -4.76 7.06 -6.74
C ILE A 122 -3.55 7.33 -5.84
N THR A 123 -3.12 8.59 -5.76
CA THR A 123 -2.05 8.96 -4.85
C THR A 123 -2.55 9.03 -3.41
N ALA A 124 -1.61 8.92 -2.46
CA ALA A 124 -1.95 9.06 -1.04
C ALA A 124 -2.55 10.43 -0.75
N ALA A 125 -2.03 11.49 -1.40
CA ALA A 125 -2.55 12.85 -1.24
C ALA A 125 -4.01 12.95 -1.69
N ASP A 126 -4.30 12.46 -2.89
CA ASP A 126 -5.66 12.54 -3.43
C ASP A 126 -6.63 11.67 -2.64
N PHE A 127 -6.21 10.47 -2.25
CA PHE A 127 -7.06 9.61 -1.42
C PHE A 127 -7.36 10.27 -0.07
N SER A 128 -6.34 10.82 0.58
CA SER A 128 -6.52 11.48 1.88
C SER A 128 -7.46 12.66 1.77
N LYS A 129 -7.31 13.49 0.73
CA LYS A 129 -8.19 14.64 0.53
C LYS A 129 -9.62 14.24 0.27
N GLN A 130 -9.84 13.15 -0.46
CA GLN A 130 -11.18 12.69 -0.81
C GLN A 130 -11.90 11.97 0.32
N TYR A 131 -11.19 11.16 1.10
CA TYR A 131 -11.81 10.22 2.03
C TYR A 131 -11.43 10.41 3.48
N LEU A 132 -10.31 11.05 3.77
CA LEU A 132 -9.80 11.17 5.13
C LEU A 132 -9.85 12.60 5.67
N SER A 133 -10.06 13.59 4.82
CA SER A 133 -10.19 14.98 5.23
C SER A 133 -11.58 15.25 5.78
N GLN A 134 -11.61 15.72 7.00
CA GLN A 134 -12.85 16.19 7.59
C GLN A 134 -12.64 17.46 8.32
#